data_a2f97bd766c0a9c85f433156cb690f5e
#
_entry.id   a2f97bd766c0a9c85f433156cb690f5e
#
_cell.length_a   1.000
_cell.length_b   1.000
_cell.length_c   1.000
_cell.angle_alpha   90.00
_cell.angle_beta   90.00
_cell.angle_gamma   90.00
#
_symmetry.space_group_name_H-M   'P 1'
#
loop_
_entity.id
_entity.type
_entity.pdbx_description
1 polymer ?
#
loop_
_entity_poly.entity_id
_entity_poly.type
_entity_poly.pdbx_seq_one_letter_code
_entity_poly.pdbx_strand_id
1 'polypeptide(L)'
;RGYTDDVEWSAEDATRTDRDFLCQCVEVAINAGATTINIPDTVGYTLPQEYIEIITMLKDRVPNIDQVVLSTHCHNDLGLAVANSLAGIQAGVRQVECTINGLGERAGNAALEEIVMALNVRSDLMPQWTQIETTHLARASKLVSNVTAFPVQYNKAIVGKNAFAHESGIHQDGMLKNNQTYEIMLPETVGINKSSLVMGKHSGRHAFREKISALGYSLSDNQMQDAFQRFKDLADRKKHVFDDDIIALIDDEVAHGNDRI
;
A
#
# COMPACT_ATOMS: atom_id res chain seq x y z
N ARG A 1 -31.20 4.20 -17.88
CA ARG A 1 -32.21 4.93 -17.04
C ARG A 1 -33.57 4.20 -16.94
N GLY A 2 -33.89 3.33 -17.89
CA GLY A 2 -35.15 2.56 -17.82
C GLY A 2 -35.18 1.47 -16.72
N TYR A 3 -34.02 1.10 -16.16
CA TYR A 3 -33.87 0.03 -15.16
C TYR A 3 -33.30 0.52 -13.82
N THR A 4 -32.51 1.61 -13.83
CA THR A 4 -31.87 2.19 -12.65
C THR A 4 -31.68 3.69 -12.83
N ASP A 5 -31.64 4.41 -11.72
CA ASP A 5 -31.36 5.85 -11.69
C ASP A 5 -29.84 6.14 -11.54
N ASP A 6 -29.05 5.14 -11.24
CA ASP A 6 -27.61 5.23 -11.14
C ASP A 6 -26.97 4.60 -12.38
N VAL A 7 -26.45 5.44 -13.28
CA VAL A 7 -25.88 5.03 -14.57
C VAL A 7 -24.51 5.67 -14.74
N GLU A 8 -23.48 4.86 -14.81
CA GLU A 8 -22.16 5.30 -15.19
C GLU A 8 -21.94 5.15 -16.70
N TRP A 9 -21.34 6.17 -17.30
CA TRP A 9 -20.79 6.12 -18.66
C TRP A 9 -19.27 6.25 -18.60
N SER A 10 -18.59 5.33 -19.27
CA SER A 10 -17.13 5.25 -19.30
C SER A 10 -16.62 5.45 -20.72
N ALA A 11 -15.71 6.40 -20.92
CA ALA A 11 -15.10 6.71 -22.20
C ALA A 11 -13.84 5.85 -22.40
N GLU A 12 -13.94 4.69 -23.03
CA GLU A 12 -12.75 3.87 -23.33
C GLU A 12 -11.67 4.72 -24.02
N ASP A 13 -10.43 4.61 -23.52
CA ASP A 13 -9.26 5.34 -24.01
C ASP A 13 -9.39 6.88 -23.97
N ALA A 14 -10.07 7.39 -22.94
CA ALA A 14 -10.35 8.82 -22.80
C ALA A 14 -9.08 9.68 -22.83
N THR A 15 -8.00 9.22 -22.22
CA THR A 15 -6.79 10.02 -22.10
C THR A 15 -6.04 10.24 -23.41
N ARG A 16 -6.22 9.36 -24.41
CA ARG A 16 -5.66 9.51 -25.76
C ARG A 16 -6.66 10.01 -26.80
N THR A 17 -7.92 10.20 -26.40
CA THR A 17 -8.97 10.73 -27.27
C THR A 17 -8.76 12.23 -27.54
N ASP A 18 -9.13 12.67 -28.75
CA ASP A 18 -9.17 14.10 -29.08
C ASP A 18 -9.99 14.88 -28.05
N ARG A 19 -9.47 16.00 -27.57
CA ARG A 19 -10.05 16.74 -26.44
C ARG A 19 -11.43 17.33 -26.76
N ASP A 20 -11.63 17.82 -27.97
CA ASP A 20 -12.92 18.39 -28.40
C ASP A 20 -13.99 17.30 -28.52
N PHE A 21 -13.60 16.17 -29.09
CA PHE A 21 -14.47 15.01 -29.21
C PHE A 21 -14.83 14.42 -27.83
N LEU A 22 -13.88 14.31 -26.92
CA LEU A 22 -14.13 13.83 -25.56
C LEU A 22 -15.16 14.73 -24.84
N CYS A 23 -15.03 16.07 -24.93
CA CYS A 23 -15.99 16.99 -24.34
C CYS A 23 -17.39 16.79 -24.91
N GLN A 24 -17.53 16.63 -26.23
CA GLN A 24 -18.82 16.37 -26.87
C GLN A 24 -19.43 15.05 -26.40
N CYS A 25 -18.66 13.98 -26.33
CA CYS A 25 -19.14 12.69 -25.87
C CYS A 25 -19.64 12.76 -24.41
N VAL A 26 -18.87 13.41 -23.52
CA VAL A 26 -19.24 13.60 -22.12
C VAL A 26 -20.55 14.39 -21.98
N GLU A 27 -20.68 15.51 -22.69
CA GLU A 27 -21.89 16.32 -22.69
C GLU A 27 -23.13 15.52 -23.13
N VAL A 28 -23.00 14.75 -24.22
CA VAL A 28 -24.07 13.88 -24.75
C VAL A 28 -24.45 12.78 -23.75
N ALA A 29 -23.45 12.13 -23.12
CA ALA A 29 -23.70 11.11 -22.11
C ALA A 29 -24.47 11.66 -20.90
N ILE A 30 -24.12 12.84 -20.41
CA ILE A 30 -24.82 13.51 -19.33
C ILE A 30 -26.26 13.85 -19.75
N ASN A 31 -26.44 14.43 -20.93
CA ASN A 31 -27.76 14.74 -21.48
C ASN A 31 -28.65 13.48 -21.66
N ALA A 32 -28.04 12.34 -21.96
CA ALA A 32 -28.72 11.05 -22.03
C ALA A 32 -29.05 10.45 -20.65
N GLY A 33 -28.59 11.05 -19.57
CA GLY A 33 -28.94 10.70 -18.18
C GLY A 33 -27.89 9.91 -17.44
N ALA A 34 -26.63 9.93 -17.85
CA ALA A 34 -25.55 9.43 -17.00
C ALA A 34 -25.46 10.27 -15.71
N THR A 35 -25.24 9.60 -14.58
CA THR A 35 -25.06 10.22 -13.26
C THR A 35 -23.59 10.22 -12.84
N THR A 36 -22.79 9.34 -13.45
CA THR A 36 -21.35 9.27 -13.27
C THR A 36 -20.65 9.22 -14.62
N ILE A 37 -19.61 10.00 -14.77
CA ILE A 37 -18.73 10.02 -15.94
C ILE A 37 -17.35 9.54 -15.55
N ASN A 38 -16.97 8.38 -16.07
CA ASN A 38 -15.67 7.79 -15.82
C ASN A 38 -14.68 8.13 -16.94
N ILE A 39 -13.49 8.58 -16.56
CA ILE A 39 -12.41 8.97 -17.46
C ILE A 39 -11.25 7.99 -17.29
N PRO A 40 -11.20 6.90 -18.09
CA PRO A 40 -10.17 5.90 -17.93
C PRO A 40 -8.86 6.26 -18.64
N ASP A 41 -7.76 6.00 -17.95
CA ASP A 41 -6.43 5.81 -18.52
C ASP A 41 -6.26 4.32 -18.88
N THR A 42 -6.92 3.94 -19.99
CA THR A 42 -7.14 2.54 -20.38
C THR A 42 -5.86 1.76 -20.62
N VAL A 43 -4.81 2.41 -21.11
CA VAL A 43 -3.52 1.77 -21.40
C VAL A 43 -2.41 2.14 -20.42
N GLY A 44 -2.74 2.83 -19.33
CA GLY A 44 -1.77 3.20 -18.29
C GLY A 44 -0.63 4.09 -18.80
N TYR A 45 -0.95 5.01 -19.68
CA TYR A 45 0.00 5.81 -20.48
C TYR A 45 0.20 7.23 -19.93
N THR A 46 -0.82 7.76 -19.25
CA THR A 46 -0.92 9.17 -18.87
C THR A 46 -0.02 9.52 -17.69
N LEU A 47 0.55 10.71 -17.71
CA LEU A 47 1.26 11.29 -16.58
C LEU A 47 0.31 12.04 -15.64
N PRO A 48 0.61 12.16 -14.33
CA PRO A 48 -0.29 12.78 -13.36
C PRO A 48 -0.69 14.23 -13.73
N GLN A 49 0.25 15.03 -14.21
CA GLN A 49 -0.02 16.42 -14.62
C GLN A 49 -0.98 16.47 -15.81
N GLU A 50 -0.78 15.61 -16.81
CA GLU A 50 -1.65 15.50 -17.97
C GLU A 50 -3.06 15.06 -17.57
N TYR A 51 -3.16 14.14 -16.58
CA TYR A 51 -4.45 13.70 -16.08
C TYR A 51 -5.22 14.84 -15.37
N ILE A 52 -4.53 15.68 -14.59
CA ILE A 52 -5.11 16.91 -14.01
C ILE A 52 -5.65 17.82 -15.11
N GLU A 53 -4.88 18.04 -16.18
CA GLU A 53 -5.27 18.89 -17.30
C GLU A 53 -6.51 18.38 -18.00
N ILE A 54 -6.65 17.04 -18.19
CA ILE A 54 -7.84 16.45 -18.79
C ILE A 54 -9.07 16.71 -17.92
N ILE A 55 -8.99 16.42 -16.62
CA ILE A 55 -10.13 16.60 -15.70
C ILE A 55 -10.51 18.08 -15.61
N THR A 56 -9.53 18.97 -15.50
CA THR A 56 -9.76 20.42 -15.45
C THR A 56 -10.42 20.90 -16.74
N MET A 57 -9.91 20.49 -17.89
CA MET A 57 -10.48 20.83 -19.19
C MET A 57 -11.95 20.39 -19.31
N LEU A 58 -12.30 19.19 -18.86
CA LEU A 58 -13.69 18.72 -18.87
C LEU A 58 -14.58 19.60 -17.99
N LYS A 59 -14.10 19.97 -16.81
CA LYS A 59 -14.82 20.83 -15.88
C LYS A 59 -15.04 22.25 -16.45
N ASP A 60 -14.07 22.75 -17.19
CA ASP A 60 -14.13 24.10 -17.76
C ASP A 60 -14.98 24.18 -19.04
N ARG A 61 -15.03 23.07 -19.81
CA ARG A 61 -15.58 23.09 -21.16
C ARG A 61 -16.92 22.39 -21.36
N VAL A 62 -17.26 21.42 -20.46
CA VAL A 62 -18.51 20.69 -20.56
C VAL A 62 -19.59 21.40 -19.73
N PRO A 63 -20.65 21.96 -20.37
CA PRO A 63 -21.55 22.89 -19.69
C PRO A 63 -22.38 22.29 -18.56
N ASN A 64 -22.66 20.97 -18.63
CA ASN A 64 -23.48 20.23 -17.69
C ASN A 64 -22.69 19.33 -16.74
N ILE A 65 -21.36 19.51 -16.65
CA ILE A 65 -20.46 18.65 -15.89
C ILE A 65 -20.77 18.59 -14.39
N ASP A 66 -21.29 19.68 -13.84
CA ASP A 66 -21.62 19.80 -12.40
C ASP A 66 -22.85 18.95 -11.99
N GLN A 67 -23.56 18.36 -12.96
CA GLN A 67 -24.72 17.51 -12.71
C GLN A 67 -24.36 16.06 -12.39
N VAL A 68 -23.07 15.69 -12.54
CA VAL A 68 -22.59 14.31 -12.44
C VAL A 68 -21.40 14.17 -11.50
N VAL A 69 -21.17 12.94 -11.05
CA VAL A 69 -19.93 12.57 -10.38
C VAL A 69 -18.87 12.27 -11.43
N LEU A 70 -17.69 12.90 -11.33
CA LEU A 70 -16.53 12.50 -12.11
C LEU A 70 -15.84 11.33 -11.44
N SER A 71 -15.53 10.28 -12.21
CA SER A 71 -14.83 9.06 -11.83
C SER A 71 -13.50 8.94 -12.58
N THR A 72 -12.56 8.26 -11.96
CA THR A 72 -11.27 7.89 -12.56
C THR A 72 -11.05 6.39 -12.50
N HIS A 73 -10.49 5.83 -13.58
CA HIS A 73 -10.06 4.45 -13.70
C HIS A 73 -8.68 4.43 -14.36
N CYS A 74 -7.66 3.99 -13.64
CA CYS A 74 -6.28 4.06 -14.13
C CYS A 74 -5.63 2.69 -14.13
N HIS A 75 -5.08 2.28 -15.29
CA HIS A 75 -4.22 1.11 -15.41
C HIS A 75 -2.76 1.43 -15.06
N ASN A 76 -1.99 0.41 -14.71
CA ASN A 76 -0.70 0.55 -14.05
C ASN A 76 0.51 0.23 -14.96
N ASP A 77 0.37 0.33 -16.27
CA ASP A 77 1.39 -0.10 -17.23
C ASP A 77 2.72 0.66 -17.06
N LEU A 78 2.68 1.94 -16.73
CA LEU A 78 3.85 2.74 -16.37
C LEU A 78 4.11 2.82 -14.85
N GLY A 79 3.35 2.09 -14.02
CA GLY A 79 3.47 2.18 -12.56
C GLY A 79 2.86 3.47 -11.96
N LEU A 80 1.96 4.14 -12.67
CA LEU A 80 1.44 5.45 -12.29
C LEU A 80 -0.06 5.44 -11.93
N ALA A 81 -0.71 4.30 -11.90
CA ALA A 81 -2.16 4.22 -11.70
C ALA A 81 -2.64 4.92 -10.41
N VAL A 82 -1.96 4.69 -9.30
CA VAL A 82 -2.29 5.35 -8.02
C VAL A 82 -2.00 6.85 -8.10
N ALA A 83 -0.87 7.24 -8.67
CA ALA A 83 -0.51 8.65 -8.82
C ALA A 83 -1.52 9.41 -9.69
N ASN A 84 -1.97 8.81 -10.81
CA ASN A 84 -2.97 9.39 -11.69
C ASN A 84 -4.34 9.48 -11.01
N SER A 85 -4.74 8.45 -10.24
CA SER A 85 -5.99 8.48 -9.47
C SER A 85 -5.98 9.59 -8.41
N LEU A 86 -4.88 9.77 -7.68
CA LEU A 86 -4.72 10.85 -6.71
C LEU A 86 -4.72 12.22 -7.41
N ALA A 87 -4.08 12.34 -8.58
CA ALA A 87 -4.10 13.54 -9.41
C ALA A 87 -5.55 13.88 -9.86
N GLY A 88 -6.32 12.88 -10.27
CA GLY A 88 -7.74 13.04 -10.57
C GLY A 88 -8.55 13.57 -9.39
N ILE A 89 -8.32 13.03 -8.19
CA ILE A 89 -8.99 13.50 -6.96
C ILE A 89 -8.65 14.98 -6.69
N GLN A 90 -7.40 15.37 -6.85
CA GLN A 90 -6.97 16.78 -6.70
C GLN A 90 -7.63 17.70 -7.73
N ALA A 91 -7.84 17.22 -8.96
CA ALA A 91 -8.52 17.95 -10.03
C ALA A 91 -10.05 18.02 -9.85
N GLY A 92 -10.62 17.23 -8.94
CA GLY A 92 -12.05 17.29 -8.62
C GLY A 92 -12.85 16.01 -8.84
N VAL A 93 -12.20 14.92 -9.21
CA VAL A 93 -12.83 13.57 -9.24
C VAL A 93 -13.28 13.19 -7.83
N ARG A 94 -14.43 12.50 -7.73
CA ARG A 94 -15.03 12.08 -6.46
C ARG A 94 -15.34 10.58 -6.39
N GLN A 95 -15.17 9.86 -7.47
CA GLN A 95 -15.21 8.39 -7.51
C GLN A 95 -13.90 7.86 -8.08
N VAL A 96 -13.39 6.79 -7.50
CA VAL A 96 -12.19 6.10 -7.99
C VAL A 96 -12.50 4.63 -8.19
N GLU A 97 -12.34 4.15 -9.40
CA GLU A 97 -12.34 2.73 -9.70
C GLU A 97 -10.94 2.17 -9.46
N CYS A 98 -10.85 1.25 -8.54
CA CYS A 98 -9.60 0.64 -8.14
C CYS A 98 -9.82 -0.79 -7.66
N THR A 99 -8.76 -1.54 -7.48
CA THR A 99 -8.87 -2.94 -7.07
C THR A 99 -7.97 -3.25 -5.87
N ILE A 100 -8.40 -4.22 -5.06
CA ILE A 100 -7.55 -4.73 -3.97
C ILE A 100 -6.28 -5.33 -4.59
N ASN A 101 -5.13 -4.99 -4.04
CA ASN A 101 -3.79 -5.37 -4.52
C ASN A 101 -3.43 -4.81 -5.91
N GLY A 102 -4.22 -3.92 -6.48
CA GLY A 102 -4.05 -3.45 -7.85
C GLY A 102 -4.30 -4.54 -8.89
N LEU A 103 -5.06 -5.58 -8.56
CA LEU A 103 -5.36 -6.69 -9.46
C LEU A 103 -6.08 -6.18 -10.73
N GLY A 104 -5.69 -6.65 -11.90
CA GLY A 104 -6.30 -6.27 -13.17
C GLY A 104 -5.51 -6.74 -14.37
N GLU A 105 -5.93 -6.30 -15.56
CA GLU A 105 -5.27 -6.62 -16.81
C GLU A 105 -3.83 -6.10 -16.88
N ARG A 106 -2.98 -6.79 -17.60
CA ARG A 106 -1.57 -6.45 -17.86
C ARG A 106 -0.79 -6.19 -16.58
N ALA A 107 -0.46 -4.91 -16.27
CA ALA A 107 0.23 -4.50 -15.04
C ALA A 107 -0.73 -4.20 -13.87
N GLY A 108 -2.04 -4.35 -14.08
CA GLY A 108 -3.10 -4.15 -13.10
C GLY A 108 -3.70 -2.75 -13.08
N ASN A 109 -4.50 -2.49 -12.07
CA ASN A 109 -5.21 -1.25 -11.81
C ASN A 109 -4.55 -0.45 -10.67
N ALA A 110 -5.09 0.72 -10.39
CA ALA A 110 -4.79 1.43 -9.16
C ALA A 110 -5.15 0.56 -7.95
N ALA A 111 -4.26 0.49 -6.95
CA ALA A 111 -4.46 -0.30 -5.75
C ALA A 111 -5.31 0.47 -4.73
N LEU A 112 -6.44 -0.12 -4.31
CA LEU A 112 -7.36 0.48 -3.35
C LEU A 112 -6.67 0.86 -2.04
N GLU A 113 -5.90 -0.04 -1.46
CA GLU A 113 -5.19 0.16 -0.20
C GLU A 113 -4.22 1.35 -0.26
N GLU A 114 -3.58 1.57 -1.39
CA GLU A 114 -2.63 2.67 -1.58
C GLU A 114 -3.34 4.02 -1.68
N ILE A 115 -4.47 4.08 -2.40
CA ILE A 115 -5.28 5.30 -2.51
C ILE A 115 -5.88 5.66 -1.15
N VAL A 116 -6.51 4.69 -0.48
CA VAL A 116 -7.16 4.91 0.81
C VAL A 116 -6.16 5.40 1.86
N MET A 117 -4.99 4.77 1.93
CA MET A 117 -3.97 5.17 2.89
C MET A 117 -3.28 6.48 2.51
N ALA A 118 -3.13 6.81 1.22
CA ALA A 118 -2.64 8.13 0.80
C ALA A 118 -3.59 9.24 1.27
N LEU A 119 -4.91 9.08 1.12
CA LEU A 119 -5.90 10.04 1.62
C LEU A 119 -5.87 10.16 3.15
N ASN A 120 -5.71 9.03 3.84
CA ASN A 120 -5.67 9.00 5.31
C ASN A 120 -4.42 9.69 5.87
N VAL A 121 -3.24 9.33 5.35
CA VAL A 121 -1.94 9.82 5.84
C VAL A 121 -1.69 11.27 5.41
N ARG A 122 -2.15 11.67 4.23
CA ARG A 122 -1.91 13.01 3.67
C ARG A 122 -3.16 13.89 3.67
N SER A 123 -3.99 13.73 4.69
CA SER A 123 -5.17 14.59 4.91
C SER A 123 -4.81 16.10 5.06
N ASP A 124 -3.53 16.40 5.32
CA ASP A 124 -2.97 17.75 5.30
C ASP A 124 -3.01 18.41 3.90
N LEU A 125 -2.84 17.64 2.85
CA LEU A 125 -2.85 18.10 1.45
C LEU A 125 -4.09 17.64 0.66
N MET A 126 -4.72 16.57 1.10
CA MET A 126 -5.88 15.95 0.44
C MET A 126 -7.04 15.88 1.46
N PRO A 127 -7.92 16.88 1.52
CA PRO A 127 -9.02 16.93 2.48
C PRO A 127 -10.15 15.95 2.16
N GLN A 128 -10.07 15.25 1.03
CA GLN A 128 -11.02 14.20 0.65
C GLN A 128 -10.84 12.99 1.57
N TRP A 129 -11.94 12.33 1.88
CA TRP A 129 -11.98 11.19 2.77
C TRP A 129 -12.87 10.08 2.21
N THR A 130 -12.73 8.89 2.76
CA THR A 130 -13.54 7.73 2.43
C THR A 130 -14.04 7.05 3.70
N GLN A 131 -15.15 6.32 3.59
CA GLN A 131 -15.72 5.51 4.69
C GLN A 131 -15.11 4.10 4.76
N ILE A 132 -14.09 3.80 3.96
CA ILE A 132 -13.44 2.48 3.99
C ILE A 132 -12.74 2.31 5.33
N GLU A 133 -13.08 1.21 6.02
CA GLU A 133 -12.45 0.82 7.28
C GLU A 133 -11.04 0.28 7.02
N THR A 134 -10.02 1.09 7.31
CA THR A 134 -8.63 0.80 6.96
C THR A 134 -8.07 -0.42 7.67
N THR A 135 -8.54 -0.74 8.87
CA THR A 135 -8.12 -1.91 9.66
C THR A 135 -8.46 -3.25 8.98
N HIS A 136 -9.25 -3.24 7.91
CA HIS A 136 -9.55 -4.43 7.12
C HIS A 136 -8.66 -4.59 5.87
N LEU A 137 -7.81 -3.64 5.53
CA LEU A 137 -7.02 -3.64 4.29
C LEU A 137 -6.10 -4.87 4.17
N ALA A 138 -5.32 -5.17 5.21
CA ALA A 138 -4.42 -6.32 5.19
C ALA A 138 -5.17 -7.65 5.08
N ARG A 139 -6.33 -7.78 5.76
CA ARG A 139 -7.18 -8.96 5.69
C ARG A 139 -7.80 -9.13 4.30
N ALA A 140 -8.32 -8.05 3.71
CA ALA A 140 -8.89 -8.05 2.37
C ALA A 140 -7.84 -8.42 1.31
N SER A 141 -6.64 -7.82 1.40
CA SER A 141 -5.49 -8.15 0.54
C SER A 141 -5.16 -9.64 0.58
N LYS A 142 -5.04 -10.21 1.79
CA LYS A 142 -4.74 -11.64 1.98
C LYS A 142 -5.86 -12.54 1.42
N LEU A 143 -7.12 -12.16 1.63
CA LEU A 143 -8.26 -12.91 1.12
C LEU A 143 -8.25 -12.95 -0.42
N VAL A 144 -8.10 -11.80 -1.07
CA VAL A 144 -8.06 -11.72 -2.54
C VAL A 144 -6.87 -12.50 -3.09
N SER A 145 -5.68 -12.37 -2.50
CA SER A 145 -4.50 -13.14 -2.90
C SER A 145 -4.72 -14.65 -2.82
N ASN A 146 -5.35 -15.13 -1.75
CA ASN A 146 -5.63 -16.55 -1.55
C ASN A 146 -6.69 -17.09 -2.54
N VAL A 147 -7.76 -16.33 -2.78
CA VAL A 147 -8.86 -16.76 -3.67
C VAL A 147 -8.44 -16.73 -5.13
N THR A 148 -7.68 -15.73 -5.53
CA THR A 148 -7.25 -15.55 -6.92
C THR A 148 -5.95 -16.30 -7.26
N ALA A 149 -5.22 -16.81 -6.25
CA ALA A 149 -3.87 -17.37 -6.36
C ALA A 149 -2.82 -16.39 -6.94
N PHE A 150 -3.09 -15.07 -6.94
CA PHE A 150 -2.13 -14.04 -7.28
C PHE A 150 -1.39 -13.59 -6.01
N PRO A 151 -0.10 -13.92 -5.85
CA PRO A 151 0.64 -13.56 -4.65
C PRO A 151 0.93 -12.05 -4.61
N VAL A 152 0.80 -11.47 -3.43
CA VAL A 152 1.22 -10.09 -3.19
C VAL A 152 2.75 -10.02 -3.12
N GLN A 153 3.36 -9.08 -3.81
CA GLN A 153 4.80 -8.84 -3.71
C GLN A 153 5.20 -8.49 -2.27
N TYR A 154 6.35 -8.98 -1.81
CA TYR A 154 6.80 -8.73 -0.44
C TYR A 154 6.98 -7.25 -0.12
N ASN A 155 7.41 -6.45 -1.10
CA ASN A 155 7.61 -5.01 -0.99
C ASN A 155 6.41 -4.18 -1.47
N LYS A 156 5.23 -4.80 -1.65
CA LYS A 156 4.01 -4.05 -1.97
C LYS A 156 3.74 -3.02 -0.88
N ALA A 157 3.44 -1.80 -1.29
CA ALA A 157 3.06 -0.76 -0.35
C ALA A 157 1.82 -1.19 0.48
N ILE A 158 1.74 -0.75 1.70
CA ILE A 158 0.64 -0.92 2.66
C ILE A 158 0.45 -2.36 3.15
N VAL A 159 0.35 -3.35 2.27
CA VAL A 159 -0.07 -4.72 2.59
C VAL A 159 0.99 -5.79 2.33
N GLY A 160 2.12 -5.42 1.74
CA GLY A 160 3.24 -6.33 1.49
C GLY A 160 3.86 -6.81 2.81
N LYS A 161 4.42 -8.01 2.79
CA LYS A 161 5.02 -8.63 3.99
C LYS A 161 6.13 -7.78 4.62
N ASN A 162 6.83 -6.98 3.80
CA ASN A 162 7.92 -6.09 4.24
C ASN A 162 7.47 -4.65 4.49
N ALA A 163 6.17 -4.31 4.32
CA ALA A 163 5.69 -2.93 4.42
C ALA A 163 6.03 -2.27 5.77
N PHE A 164 6.08 -3.06 6.84
CA PHE A 164 6.41 -2.62 8.20
C PHE A 164 7.62 -3.38 8.77
N ALA A 165 8.55 -3.82 7.92
CA ALA A 165 9.72 -4.59 8.32
C ALA A 165 10.98 -3.74 8.22
N HIS A 166 11.75 -3.66 9.31
CA HIS A 166 12.99 -2.90 9.40
C HIS A 166 14.17 -3.84 9.72
N GLU A 167 15.13 -3.97 8.81
CA GLU A 167 16.30 -4.85 8.98
C GLU A 167 17.57 -4.07 9.38
N SER A 168 17.75 -2.84 8.89
CA SER A 168 18.92 -2.03 9.19
C SER A 168 19.00 -1.66 10.67
N GLY A 169 20.17 -1.87 11.30
CA GLY A 169 20.38 -1.57 12.71
C GLY A 169 20.08 -0.11 13.10
N ILE A 170 20.40 0.85 12.22
CA ILE A 170 20.09 2.27 12.48
C ILE A 170 18.58 2.55 12.40
N HIS A 171 17.86 1.86 11.50
CA HIS A 171 16.40 1.98 11.40
C HIS A 171 15.74 1.32 12.60
N GLN A 172 16.20 0.14 13.03
CA GLN A 172 15.70 -0.55 14.21
C GLN A 172 15.90 0.27 15.49
N ASP A 173 17.08 0.88 15.68
CA ASP A 173 17.35 1.78 16.82
C ASP A 173 16.45 3.03 16.79
N GLY A 174 16.22 3.61 15.61
CA GLY A 174 15.28 4.72 15.43
C GLY A 174 13.84 4.35 15.79
N MET A 175 13.35 3.20 15.33
CA MET A 175 12.02 2.66 15.63
C MET A 175 11.82 2.41 17.13
N LEU A 176 12.82 1.85 17.82
CA LEU A 176 12.77 1.61 19.27
C LEU A 176 12.70 2.91 20.09
N LYS A 177 13.26 4.01 19.56
CA LYS A 177 13.21 5.33 20.19
C LYS A 177 11.89 6.07 19.89
N ASN A 178 11.45 6.03 18.64
CA ASN A 178 10.20 6.62 18.18
C ASN A 178 9.76 5.98 16.87
N ASN A 179 8.63 5.30 16.85
CA ASN A 179 8.07 4.63 15.67
C ASN A 179 7.89 5.58 14.47
N GLN A 180 7.53 6.83 14.71
CA GLN A 180 7.33 7.84 13.64
C GLN A 180 8.61 8.21 12.90
N THR A 181 9.78 7.78 13.35
CA THR A 181 11.06 8.07 12.68
C THR A 181 11.14 7.46 11.29
N TYR A 182 10.55 6.27 11.10
CA TYR A 182 10.59 5.52 9.83
C TYR A 182 9.24 4.97 9.38
N GLU A 183 8.17 5.23 10.12
CA GLU A 183 6.81 4.82 9.77
C GLU A 183 5.90 6.05 9.65
N ILE A 184 5.33 6.24 8.46
CA ILE A 184 4.34 7.31 8.18
C ILE A 184 2.93 6.92 8.64
N MET A 185 2.72 5.65 9.00
CA MET A 185 1.48 5.07 9.49
C MET A 185 1.80 3.89 10.41
N LEU A 186 0.92 3.60 11.35
CA LEU A 186 1.08 2.46 12.25
C LEU A 186 0.53 1.18 11.59
N PRO A 187 1.16 0.00 11.80
CA PRO A 187 0.68 -1.28 11.26
C PRO A 187 -0.78 -1.58 11.63
N GLU A 188 -1.18 -1.21 12.84
CA GLU A 188 -2.53 -1.41 13.35
C GLU A 188 -3.58 -0.67 12.54
N THR A 189 -3.23 0.47 11.93
CA THR A 189 -4.16 1.26 11.10
C THR A 189 -4.59 0.52 9.84
N VAL A 190 -3.82 -0.49 9.41
CA VAL A 190 -4.15 -1.33 8.24
C VAL A 190 -4.50 -2.77 8.64
N GLY A 191 -4.64 -3.05 9.94
CA GLY A 191 -5.04 -4.35 10.47
C GLY A 191 -3.89 -5.33 10.65
N ILE A 192 -2.65 -4.85 10.77
CA ILE A 192 -1.46 -5.63 11.11
C ILE A 192 -1.14 -5.41 12.58
N ASN A 193 -1.01 -6.46 13.38
CA ASN A 193 -0.93 -6.34 14.83
C ASN A 193 0.34 -5.67 15.39
N LYS A 194 1.46 -5.70 14.66
CA LYS A 194 2.73 -5.02 15.02
C LYS A 194 3.67 -4.90 13.83
N SER A 195 4.53 -3.85 13.83
CA SER A 195 5.75 -3.81 13.01
C SER A 195 6.64 -4.99 13.34
N SER A 196 7.09 -5.74 12.36
CA SER A 196 8.03 -6.83 12.58
C SER A 196 9.47 -6.32 12.45
N LEU A 197 10.24 -6.42 13.52
CA LEU A 197 11.69 -6.33 13.42
C LEU A 197 12.19 -7.60 12.72
N VAL A 198 12.43 -7.51 11.43
CA VAL A 198 13.03 -8.60 10.66
C VAL A 198 14.50 -8.68 11.05
N MET A 199 14.87 -9.84 11.63
CA MET A 199 16.23 -10.08 12.04
C MET A 199 17.05 -10.61 10.85
N GLY A 200 18.20 -9.99 10.58
CA GLY A 200 19.06 -10.36 9.47
C GLY A 200 20.49 -9.86 9.64
N LYS A 201 21.29 -9.97 8.59
CA LYS A 201 22.72 -9.63 8.59
C LYS A 201 23.04 -8.24 9.13
N HIS A 202 22.17 -7.25 8.88
CA HIS A 202 22.37 -5.85 9.27
C HIS A 202 21.78 -5.49 10.65
N SER A 203 21.09 -6.45 11.31
CA SER A 203 20.54 -6.22 12.64
C SER A 203 21.63 -6.03 13.69
N GLY A 204 21.47 -4.99 14.51
CA GLY A 204 22.39 -4.66 15.60
C GLY A 204 22.08 -5.43 16.89
N ARG A 205 23.02 -5.38 17.85
CA ARG A 205 22.91 -6.07 19.16
C ARG A 205 21.70 -5.58 19.97
N HIS A 206 21.36 -4.31 19.87
CA HIS A 206 20.21 -3.73 20.59
C HIS A 206 18.90 -4.34 20.08
N ALA A 207 18.67 -4.37 18.78
CA ALA A 207 17.48 -4.96 18.18
C ALA A 207 17.38 -6.48 18.48
N PHE A 208 18.50 -7.18 18.53
CA PHE A 208 18.53 -8.59 18.91
C PHE A 208 18.11 -8.79 20.37
N ARG A 209 18.57 -7.95 21.29
CA ARG A 209 18.19 -7.98 22.71
C ARG A 209 16.68 -7.74 22.87
N GLU A 210 16.13 -6.72 22.19
CA GLU A 210 14.69 -6.43 22.20
C GLU A 210 13.86 -7.59 21.64
N LYS A 211 14.34 -8.23 20.58
CA LYS A 211 13.67 -9.39 20.00
C LYS A 211 13.64 -10.57 20.96
N ILE A 212 14.73 -10.87 21.65
CA ILE A 212 14.81 -11.92 22.67
C ILE A 212 13.85 -11.63 23.82
N SER A 213 13.84 -10.38 24.30
CA SER A 213 12.90 -9.95 25.34
C SER A 213 11.44 -10.09 24.90
N ALA A 214 11.12 -9.71 23.66
CA ALA A 214 9.78 -9.85 23.09
C ALA A 214 9.33 -11.31 22.93
N LEU A 215 10.29 -12.24 22.76
CA LEU A 215 10.04 -13.69 22.72
C LEU A 215 9.92 -14.31 24.16
N GLY A 216 10.08 -13.50 25.22
CA GLY A 216 9.90 -13.91 26.60
C GLY A 216 11.16 -14.49 27.27
N TYR A 217 12.33 -14.35 26.64
CA TYR A 217 13.60 -14.82 27.17
C TYR A 217 14.39 -13.72 27.86
N SER A 218 15.15 -14.10 28.90
CA SER A 218 16.09 -13.23 29.62
C SER A 218 17.45 -13.91 29.65
N LEU A 219 18.44 -13.24 29.04
CA LEU A 219 19.82 -13.75 28.99
C LEU A 219 20.76 -12.84 29.78
N SER A 220 21.76 -13.42 30.43
CA SER A 220 22.89 -12.68 30.98
C SER A 220 23.71 -12.02 29.87
N ASP A 221 24.57 -11.06 30.21
CA ASP A 221 25.38 -10.34 29.20
C ASP A 221 26.32 -11.26 28.42
N ASN A 222 26.84 -12.30 29.04
CA ASN A 222 27.69 -13.30 28.36
C ASN A 222 26.86 -14.17 27.40
N GLN A 223 25.72 -14.69 27.87
CA GLN A 223 24.79 -15.46 27.03
C GLN A 223 24.27 -14.63 25.85
N MET A 224 23.95 -13.35 26.09
CA MET A 224 23.55 -12.42 25.05
C MET A 224 24.64 -12.21 24.02
N GLN A 225 25.91 -12.17 24.43
CA GLN A 225 27.03 -12.01 23.51
C GLN A 225 27.20 -13.24 22.61
N ASP A 226 27.15 -14.41 23.21
CA ASP A 226 27.33 -15.68 22.49
C ASP A 226 26.15 -15.95 21.53
N ALA A 227 24.91 -15.75 22.01
CA ALA A 227 23.71 -15.85 21.18
C ALA A 227 23.73 -14.85 20.00
N PHE A 228 24.18 -13.61 20.23
CA PHE A 228 24.30 -12.61 19.17
C PHE A 228 25.35 -13.01 18.12
N GLN A 229 26.48 -13.58 18.52
CA GLN A 229 27.50 -14.06 17.57
C GLN A 229 26.94 -15.19 16.71
N ARG A 230 26.26 -16.19 17.31
CA ARG A 230 25.62 -17.28 16.57
C ARG A 230 24.53 -16.77 15.63
N PHE A 231 23.75 -15.77 16.08
CA PHE A 231 22.78 -15.10 15.23
C PHE A 231 23.44 -14.47 13.99
N LYS A 232 24.57 -13.79 14.15
CA LYS A 232 25.31 -13.21 13.01
C LYS A 232 25.81 -14.28 12.06
N ASP A 233 26.35 -15.40 12.57
CA ASP A 233 26.81 -16.52 11.77
C ASP A 233 25.65 -17.20 11.01
N LEU A 234 24.47 -17.27 11.62
CA LEU A 234 23.26 -17.77 10.96
C LEU A 234 22.77 -16.81 9.88
N ALA A 235 22.71 -15.51 10.17
CA ALA A 235 22.26 -14.47 9.25
C ALA A 235 23.19 -14.28 8.05
N ASP A 236 24.47 -14.68 8.13
CA ASP A 236 25.37 -14.73 6.98
C ASP A 236 25.07 -15.90 6.03
N ARG A 237 24.43 -16.96 6.52
CA ARG A 237 24.08 -18.16 5.75
C ARG A 237 22.60 -18.21 5.34
N LYS A 238 21.73 -17.53 6.07
CA LYS A 238 20.27 -17.56 5.88
C LYS A 238 19.74 -16.13 5.67
N LYS A 239 19.15 -15.89 4.51
CA LYS A 239 18.67 -14.54 4.12
C LYS A 239 17.60 -13.97 5.07
N HIS A 240 16.76 -14.81 5.64
CA HIS A 240 15.71 -14.43 6.59
C HIS A 240 15.82 -15.30 7.84
N VAL A 241 16.02 -14.68 9.00
CA VAL A 241 16.05 -15.36 10.30
C VAL A 241 14.70 -15.17 10.96
N PHE A 242 14.00 -16.29 11.22
CA PHE A 242 12.68 -16.31 11.82
C PHE A 242 12.76 -16.47 13.35
N ASP A 243 11.64 -16.27 14.03
CA ASP A 243 11.55 -16.38 15.49
C ASP A 243 11.95 -17.76 15.98
N ASP A 244 11.54 -18.83 15.27
CA ASP A 244 11.91 -20.21 15.61
C ASP A 244 13.44 -20.44 15.51
N ASP A 245 14.12 -19.80 14.57
CA ASP A 245 15.58 -19.87 14.47
C ASP A 245 16.24 -19.20 15.67
N ILE A 246 15.72 -18.05 16.12
CA ILE A 246 16.22 -17.33 17.29
C ILE A 246 15.99 -18.13 18.57
N ILE A 247 14.81 -18.72 18.70
CA ILE A 247 14.46 -19.58 19.83
C ILE A 247 15.44 -20.77 19.90
N ALA A 248 15.68 -21.45 18.78
CA ALA A 248 16.63 -22.56 18.74
C ALA A 248 18.05 -22.14 19.17
N LEU A 249 18.51 -20.96 18.77
CA LEU A 249 19.80 -20.43 19.20
C LEU A 249 19.86 -20.16 20.71
N ILE A 250 18.74 -19.75 21.33
CA ILE A 250 18.64 -19.46 22.77
C ILE A 250 18.56 -20.75 23.57
N ASP A 251 17.75 -21.71 23.13
CA ASP A 251 17.57 -22.98 23.82
C ASP A 251 18.90 -23.76 23.89
N ASP A 252 19.70 -23.74 22.81
CA ASP A 252 21.07 -24.28 22.84
C ASP A 252 21.97 -23.57 23.84
N GLU A 253 21.83 -22.24 23.99
CA GLU A 253 22.65 -21.46 24.92
C GLU A 253 22.25 -21.71 26.39
N VAL A 254 20.95 -21.85 26.65
CA VAL A 254 20.44 -22.15 27.99
C VAL A 254 20.82 -23.58 28.40
N ALA A 255 20.82 -24.53 27.48
CA ALA A 255 21.23 -25.90 27.71
C ALA A 255 22.74 -26.00 28.04
N HIS A 256 23.59 -25.26 27.32
CA HIS A 256 25.04 -25.24 27.58
C HIS A 256 25.46 -24.38 28.78
N GLY A 257 24.65 -23.40 29.19
CA GLY A 257 24.91 -22.56 30.37
C GLY A 257 24.73 -23.28 31.70
N ASN A 258 23.98 -24.38 31.75
CA ASN A 258 23.81 -25.22 32.94
C ASN A 258 24.94 -26.24 33.17
N ASP A 259 25.82 -26.45 32.19
CA ASP A 259 26.95 -27.38 32.30
C ASP A 259 28.28 -26.73 32.79
N ARG A 260 28.26 -25.47 33.18
CA ARG A 260 29.37 -24.72 33.73
C ARG A 260 29.08 -24.21 35.14
N ILE A 261 28.90 -25.15 36.09
CA ILE A 261 29.08 -24.96 37.53
C ILE A 261 30.20 -25.86 38.02
#